data_8da23c3421b2e3fc13c5c7f027ac864a
#
_entry.id   8da23c3421b2e3fc13c5c7f027ac864a
#
_cell.length_a   1.000
_cell.length_b   1.000
_cell.length_c   1.000
_cell.angle_alpha   90.00
_cell.angle_beta   90.00
_cell.angle_gamma   90.00
#
_symmetry.space_group_name_H-M   'P 1'
#
loop_
_entity.id
_entity.type
_entity.pdbx_description
1 polymer ?
#
loop_
_entity_poly.entity_id
_entity_poly.type
_entity_poly.pdbx_seq_one_letter_code
_entity_poly.pdbx_strand_id
1 'polypeptide(L)'
;MRIINDIYKATCRFCLFVFFVLASCAIENDIPYPIVNAGITDIRVEGQRPAEGSSDDAALIDASAKTILLYVNDSVDISRLKLTRLVVNPRDAQVLVDSALCANPNKFPFAGFASLDSIPMSSNTRVDFTKPVNFTIKTYQDYVWQVKVKQIIDRKVEAKGMIDYSIDELDNRVIIYVGKGENLKNISITSLALGGAYGEVTPNPTTVKDFTSPQKFLVQYPWSEPNKGTIWTVYVRLTDEEGGSQPSAGDLSVNA
;
A
#
# COMPACT_ATOMS: atom_id res chain seq x y z
N MET A 1 -60.03 58.15 29.52
CA MET A 1 -59.75 57.92 28.07
C MET A 1 -58.29 58.14 27.67
N ARG A 2 -57.47 58.98 28.28
CA ARG A 2 -56.01 59.15 27.97
C ARG A 2 -55.17 57.97 28.34
N ILE A 3 -55.36 57.33 29.49
CA ILE A 3 -54.56 56.24 30.01
C ILE A 3 -54.64 54.99 29.10
N ILE A 4 -55.81 54.69 28.54
CA ILE A 4 -56.00 53.53 27.66
C ILE A 4 -55.21 53.69 26.32
N ASN A 5 -55.17 54.96 25.85
CA ASN A 5 -54.46 55.29 24.60
C ASN A 5 -52.94 55.16 24.73
N ASP A 6 -52.45 55.51 25.91
CA ASP A 6 -50.98 55.43 26.21
C ASP A 6 -50.53 53.98 26.40
N ILE A 7 -51.36 53.13 27.00
CA ILE A 7 -51.10 51.68 27.12
C ILE A 7 -51.12 51.02 25.72
N TYR A 8 -52.07 51.40 24.88
CA TYR A 8 -52.16 50.86 23.53
C TYR A 8 -50.94 51.23 22.66
N LYS A 9 -50.43 52.46 22.78
CA LYS A 9 -49.22 52.93 22.10
C LYS A 9 -47.95 52.26 22.63
N ALA A 10 -47.86 51.98 23.91
CA ALA A 10 -46.74 51.26 24.52
C ALA A 10 -46.71 49.80 24.09
N THR A 11 -47.87 49.13 24.08
CA THR A 11 -48.00 47.72 23.65
C THR A 11 -47.70 47.56 22.17
N CYS A 12 -48.17 48.50 21.33
CA CYS A 12 -47.90 48.48 19.89
C CYS A 12 -46.40 48.70 19.57
N ARG A 13 -45.73 49.60 20.31
CA ARG A 13 -44.28 49.80 20.19
C ARG A 13 -43.49 48.59 20.67
N PHE A 14 -43.92 47.90 21.72
CA PHE A 14 -43.31 46.71 22.23
C PHE A 14 -43.45 45.57 21.24
N CYS A 15 -44.66 45.36 20.69
CA CYS A 15 -44.86 44.34 19.65
C CYS A 15 -44.04 44.61 18.39
N LEU A 16 -43.91 45.87 17.98
CA LEU A 16 -43.11 46.23 16.82
C LEU A 16 -41.60 45.96 17.07
N PHE A 17 -41.13 46.22 18.31
CA PHE A 17 -39.77 45.95 18.68
C PHE A 17 -39.46 44.44 18.75
N VAL A 18 -40.39 43.65 19.28
CA VAL A 18 -40.27 42.17 19.32
C VAL A 18 -40.27 41.59 17.89
N PHE A 19 -41.12 42.16 16.98
CA PHE A 19 -41.14 41.73 15.58
C PHE A 19 -39.79 42.03 14.86
N PHE A 20 -39.19 43.16 15.15
CA PHE A 20 -37.85 43.52 14.60
C PHE A 20 -36.73 42.61 15.15
N VAL A 21 -36.80 42.21 16.42
CA VAL A 21 -35.80 41.32 17.02
C VAL A 21 -35.96 39.88 16.48
N LEU A 22 -37.18 39.42 16.17
CA LEU A 22 -37.42 38.11 15.60
C LEU A 22 -37.12 38.05 14.10
N ALA A 23 -37.15 39.18 13.38
CA ALA A 23 -36.76 39.23 11.97
C ALA A 23 -35.23 39.32 11.74
N SER A 24 -34.48 39.52 12.81
CA SER A 24 -33.00 39.62 12.76
C SER A 24 -32.28 38.28 12.82
N CYS A 25 -32.99 37.18 12.89
CA CYS A 25 -32.43 35.85 12.93
C CYS A 25 -32.80 35.07 11.68
N ALA A 26 -32.04 35.18 10.67
CA ALA A 26 -31.68 34.16 9.67
C ALA A 26 -31.02 34.89 8.50
N ILE A 27 -29.84 35.44 8.76
CA ILE A 27 -28.84 35.40 7.68
C ILE A 27 -28.38 33.94 7.72
N GLU A 28 -29.15 33.06 7.12
CA GLU A 28 -28.55 31.86 6.58
C GLU A 28 -27.52 32.34 5.58
N ASN A 29 -26.25 32.28 6.00
CA ASN A 29 -25.15 32.37 5.08
C ASN A 29 -25.19 31.13 4.20
N ASP A 30 -26.17 31.07 3.34
CA ASP A 30 -26.21 30.20 2.16
C ASP A 30 -25.25 30.75 1.10
N ILE A 31 -24.02 31.00 1.53
CA ILE A 31 -22.92 31.01 0.59
C ILE A 31 -22.66 29.51 0.38
N PRO A 32 -23.04 28.97 -0.79
CA PRO A 32 -22.67 27.60 -1.08
C PRO A 32 -21.15 27.60 -1.08
N TYR A 33 -20.57 27.08 0.03
CA TYR A 33 -19.14 26.78 0.02
C TYR A 33 -18.93 25.90 -1.21
N PRO A 34 -18.08 26.30 -2.15
CA PRO A 34 -17.80 25.45 -3.26
C PRO A 34 -17.35 24.12 -2.68
N ILE A 35 -18.08 23.06 -2.99
CA ILE A 35 -17.67 21.71 -2.60
C ILE A 35 -16.40 21.42 -3.40
N VAL A 36 -15.28 21.82 -2.84
CA VAL A 36 -13.97 21.53 -3.41
C VAL A 36 -13.66 20.09 -3.02
N ASN A 37 -13.93 19.17 -3.92
CA ASN A 37 -13.49 17.80 -3.77
C ASN A 37 -11.97 17.77 -3.88
N ALA A 38 -11.29 17.78 -2.73
CA ALA A 38 -9.85 17.68 -2.71
C ALA A 38 -9.41 16.21 -2.85
N GLY A 39 -8.45 15.98 -3.71
CA GLY A 39 -8.01 14.62 -4.00
C GLY A 39 -6.59 14.54 -4.55
N ILE A 40 -6.04 13.33 -4.51
CA ILE A 40 -4.81 12.98 -5.20
C ILE A 40 -5.18 12.57 -6.62
N THR A 41 -4.58 13.24 -7.61
CA THR A 41 -4.85 12.99 -9.04
C THR A 41 -3.73 12.22 -9.71
N ASP A 42 -2.51 12.26 -9.15
CA ASP A 42 -1.40 11.44 -9.59
C ASP A 42 -0.40 11.26 -8.43
N ILE A 43 0.15 10.06 -8.31
CA ILE A 43 1.19 9.73 -7.35
C ILE A 43 2.13 8.71 -7.96
N ARG A 44 3.44 8.91 -7.77
CA ARG A 44 4.46 8.00 -8.22
C ARG A 44 5.53 7.79 -7.16
N VAL A 45 6.09 6.59 -7.18
CA VAL A 45 7.15 6.16 -6.27
C VAL A 45 8.32 5.56 -7.04
N GLU A 46 9.47 5.45 -6.40
CA GLU A 46 10.61 4.73 -6.98
C GLU A 46 10.25 3.24 -7.19
N GLY A 47 10.80 2.63 -8.24
CA GLY A 47 10.55 1.23 -8.56
C GLY A 47 9.10 0.89 -8.93
N GLN A 48 8.28 1.89 -9.26
CA GLN A 48 6.90 1.66 -9.68
C GLN A 48 6.84 0.81 -10.94
N ARG A 49 5.89 -0.11 -10.99
CA ARG A 49 5.65 -1.01 -12.12
C ARG A 49 4.15 -1.21 -12.36
N PRO A 50 3.77 -1.69 -13.55
CA PRO A 50 2.39 -2.10 -13.81
C PRO A 50 1.90 -3.18 -12.85
N ALA A 51 0.58 -3.22 -12.62
CA ALA A 51 -0.07 -4.39 -12.04
C ALA A 51 0.14 -5.62 -12.94
N GLU A 52 0.02 -6.79 -12.36
CA GLU A 52 0.10 -8.03 -13.13
C GLU A 52 -0.96 -8.05 -14.25
N GLY A 53 -0.52 -8.34 -15.47
CA GLY A 53 -1.38 -8.32 -16.65
C GLY A 53 -1.68 -6.93 -17.24
N SER A 54 -1.13 -5.85 -16.67
CA SER A 54 -1.24 -4.47 -17.18
C SER A 54 0.07 -4.01 -17.84
N SER A 55 -0.04 -3.13 -18.83
CA SER A 55 1.11 -2.37 -19.37
C SER A 55 1.21 -0.96 -18.80
N ASP A 56 0.19 -0.49 -18.06
CA ASP A 56 0.15 0.85 -17.48
C ASP A 56 0.70 0.81 -16.05
N ASP A 57 1.74 1.61 -15.80
CA ASP A 57 2.38 1.74 -14.48
C ASP A 57 1.74 2.82 -13.60
N ALA A 58 0.64 3.45 -14.04
CA ALA A 58 -0.06 4.46 -13.26
C ALA A 58 -0.64 3.88 -11.95
N ALA A 59 -0.71 4.73 -10.93
CA ALA A 59 -1.39 4.40 -9.70
C ALA A 59 -2.88 4.13 -9.94
N LEU A 60 -3.43 3.10 -9.33
CA LEU A 60 -4.87 2.83 -9.36
C LEU A 60 -5.56 3.71 -8.32
N ILE A 61 -6.25 4.74 -8.80
CA ILE A 61 -6.89 5.76 -7.95
C ILE A 61 -8.40 5.53 -7.92
N ASP A 62 -8.95 5.20 -6.76
CA ASP A 62 -10.38 5.21 -6.50
C ASP A 62 -10.76 6.49 -5.74
N ALA A 63 -11.30 7.46 -6.48
CA ALA A 63 -11.69 8.74 -5.92
C ALA A 63 -12.91 8.64 -5.00
N SER A 64 -13.77 7.66 -5.18
CA SER A 64 -14.97 7.45 -4.38
C SER A 64 -14.63 6.86 -3.00
N ALA A 65 -13.75 5.88 -2.98
CA ALA A 65 -13.24 5.27 -1.75
C ALA A 65 -12.08 6.07 -1.13
N LYS A 66 -11.53 7.06 -1.85
CA LYS A 66 -10.30 7.78 -1.48
C LYS A 66 -9.14 6.84 -1.18
N THR A 67 -8.95 5.85 -2.03
CA THR A 67 -7.88 4.87 -1.92
C THR A 67 -7.03 4.85 -3.18
N ILE A 68 -5.75 4.58 -2.98
CA ILE A 68 -4.76 4.47 -4.05
C ILE A 68 -3.99 3.17 -3.85
N LEU A 69 -3.80 2.43 -4.93
CA LEU A 69 -2.96 1.25 -4.96
C LEU A 69 -1.83 1.44 -5.95
N LEU A 70 -0.61 1.25 -5.49
CA LEU A 70 0.63 1.29 -6.25
C LEU A 70 1.27 -0.09 -6.26
N TYR A 71 1.90 -0.43 -7.37
CA TYR A 71 2.73 -1.63 -7.49
C TYR A 71 4.18 -1.22 -7.67
N VAL A 72 5.08 -1.91 -6.96
CA VAL A 72 6.52 -1.71 -7.07
C VAL A 72 7.23 -3.06 -7.28
N ASN A 73 8.41 -3.01 -7.87
CA ASN A 73 9.23 -4.20 -8.04
C ASN A 73 10.04 -4.53 -6.78
N ASP A 74 10.82 -5.58 -6.84
CA ASP A 74 11.67 -6.10 -5.77
C ASP A 74 13.01 -5.36 -5.61
N SER A 75 13.26 -4.28 -6.40
CA SER A 75 14.49 -3.48 -6.31
C SER A 75 14.43 -2.39 -5.23
N VAL A 76 13.29 -2.20 -4.58
CA VAL A 76 13.07 -1.10 -3.64
C VAL A 76 12.67 -1.60 -2.26
N ASP A 77 13.07 -0.84 -1.25
CA ASP A 77 12.65 -1.06 0.14
C ASP A 77 11.35 -0.31 0.42
N ILE A 78 10.25 -1.05 0.56
CA ILE A 78 8.93 -0.46 0.84
C ILE A 78 8.84 0.20 2.22
N SER A 79 9.74 -0.15 3.15
CA SER A 79 9.82 0.51 4.47
C SER A 79 10.44 1.91 4.40
N ARG A 80 11.05 2.26 3.26
CA ARG A 80 11.70 3.55 3.02
C ARG A 80 11.50 4.00 1.58
N LEU A 81 10.32 3.78 1.04
CA LEU A 81 9.99 4.05 -0.36
C LEU A 81 9.92 5.55 -0.62
N LYS A 82 10.58 6.00 -1.68
CA LYS A 82 10.62 7.41 -2.06
C LYS A 82 9.42 7.77 -2.92
N LEU A 83 8.73 8.85 -2.54
CA LEU A 83 7.80 9.54 -3.45
C LEU A 83 8.61 10.29 -4.52
N THR A 84 8.26 10.10 -5.79
CA THR A 84 8.87 10.78 -6.94
C THR A 84 7.95 11.78 -7.59
N ARG A 85 6.63 11.66 -7.37
CA ARG A 85 5.62 12.59 -7.83
C ARG A 85 4.40 12.55 -6.92
N LEU A 86 3.77 13.69 -6.70
CA LEU A 86 2.49 13.81 -6.03
C LEU A 86 1.74 15.02 -6.57
N VAL A 87 0.60 14.81 -7.19
CA VAL A 87 -0.26 15.85 -7.72
C VAL A 87 -1.60 15.80 -7.03
N VAL A 88 -2.02 16.92 -6.46
CA VAL A 88 -3.30 17.06 -5.77
C VAL A 88 -4.18 18.12 -6.45
N ASN A 89 -5.47 18.01 -6.19
CA ASN A 89 -6.45 18.99 -6.59
C ASN A 89 -7.22 19.47 -5.32
N PRO A 90 -7.34 20.78 -5.04
CA PRO A 90 -6.67 21.89 -5.75
C PRO A 90 -5.15 21.83 -5.59
N ARG A 91 -4.40 22.40 -6.54
CA ARG A 91 -2.92 22.30 -6.61
C ARG A 91 -2.18 22.97 -5.46
N ASP A 92 -2.81 23.94 -4.83
CA ASP A 92 -2.30 24.70 -3.69
C ASP A 92 -2.68 24.10 -2.33
N ALA A 93 -3.44 22.99 -2.34
CA ALA A 93 -3.79 22.29 -1.11
C ALA A 93 -2.54 21.76 -0.40
N GLN A 94 -2.53 21.88 0.92
CA GLN A 94 -1.48 21.28 1.73
C GLN A 94 -1.67 19.78 1.86
N VAL A 95 -0.56 19.04 1.79
CA VAL A 95 -0.55 17.60 1.98
C VAL A 95 0.23 17.28 3.25
N LEU A 96 -0.39 16.52 4.14
CA LEU A 96 0.23 16.03 5.37
C LEU A 96 0.32 14.51 5.35
N VAL A 97 1.42 14.01 5.87
CA VAL A 97 1.63 12.58 6.13
C VAL A 97 2.14 12.41 7.56
N ASP A 98 1.87 11.28 8.18
CA ASP A 98 2.34 11.02 9.54
C ASP A 98 3.87 11.03 9.59
N SER A 99 4.41 11.88 10.46
CA SER A 99 5.85 12.04 10.66
C SER A 99 6.53 10.75 11.15
N ALA A 100 5.80 9.90 11.88
CA ALA A 100 6.32 8.63 12.37
C ALA A 100 6.63 7.63 11.24
N LEU A 101 5.97 7.79 10.09
CA LEU A 101 6.17 6.94 8.91
C LEU A 101 7.30 7.44 8.00
N CYS A 102 7.85 8.62 8.28
CA CYS A 102 8.89 9.22 7.43
C CYS A 102 10.29 8.80 7.90
N ALA A 103 11.12 8.33 6.97
CA ALA A 103 12.46 7.84 7.27
C ALA A 103 13.39 8.90 7.88
N ASN A 104 13.14 10.17 7.59
CA ASN A 104 13.85 11.28 8.21
C ASN A 104 12.89 12.46 8.45
N PRO A 105 12.16 12.44 9.58
CA PRO A 105 11.14 13.43 9.87
C PRO A 105 11.65 14.87 9.81
N ASN A 106 12.86 15.13 10.26
CA ASN A 106 13.41 16.49 10.29
C ASN A 106 13.67 17.10 8.90
N LYS A 107 13.69 16.30 7.86
CA LYS A 107 13.95 16.73 6.47
C LYS A 107 12.78 16.54 5.54
N PHE A 108 11.72 15.89 5.99
CA PHE A 108 10.48 15.76 5.22
C PHE A 108 9.74 17.10 5.30
N PRO A 109 9.03 17.54 4.25
CA PRO A 109 8.31 18.83 4.27
C PRO A 109 7.01 18.75 5.08
N PHE A 110 7.10 18.61 6.41
CA PHE A 110 5.95 18.44 7.30
C PHE A 110 5.09 19.66 7.51
N ALA A 111 5.56 20.84 7.18
CA ALA A 111 4.74 22.05 7.24
C ALA A 111 3.52 22.00 6.28
N GLY A 112 3.34 20.89 5.62
CA GLY A 112 2.48 20.68 4.48
C GLY A 112 3.24 21.03 3.21
N PHE A 113 3.08 20.24 2.19
CA PHE A 113 3.65 20.54 0.88
C PHE A 113 2.53 20.59 -0.15
N ALA A 114 2.68 21.52 -1.09
CA ALA A 114 1.78 21.62 -2.22
C ALA A 114 2.06 20.49 -3.23
N SER A 115 1.18 20.37 -4.20
CA SER A 115 1.33 19.47 -5.34
C SER A 115 2.70 19.60 -6.00
N LEU A 116 3.38 18.47 -6.22
CA LEU A 116 4.70 18.41 -6.84
C LEU A 116 4.63 17.53 -8.10
N ASP A 117 4.89 18.12 -9.26
CA ASP A 117 4.91 17.39 -10.54
C ASP A 117 6.15 16.50 -10.65
N SER A 118 7.24 16.88 -9.99
CA SER A 118 8.46 16.08 -9.90
C SER A 118 9.16 16.37 -8.58
N ILE A 119 9.54 15.32 -7.89
CA ILE A 119 10.30 15.40 -6.64
C ILE A 119 11.75 15.05 -6.95
N PRO A 120 12.71 15.98 -6.74
CA PRO A 120 14.12 15.70 -6.98
C PRO A 120 14.62 14.47 -6.22
N MET A 121 15.55 13.72 -6.81
CA MET A 121 16.14 12.52 -6.19
C MET A 121 16.83 12.83 -4.84
N SER A 122 17.36 14.03 -4.69
CA SER A 122 17.96 14.52 -3.43
C SER A 122 16.94 14.84 -2.33
N SER A 123 15.66 14.96 -2.66
CA SER A 123 14.62 15.28 -1.68
C SER A 123 14.40 14.12 -0.73
N ASN A 124 14.07 14.45 0.51
CA ASN A 124 13.80 13.45 1.54
C ASN A 124 12.31 13.17 1.68
N THR A 125 11.75 12.44 0.73
CA THR A 125 10.34 12.05 0.69
C THR A 125 10.13 10.55 0.85
N ARG A 126 10.98 9.91 1.68
CA ARG A 126 10.88 8.48 1.97
C ARG A 126 9.89 8.21 3.08
N VAL A 127 8.97 7.32 2.82
CA VAL A 127 7.87 6.94 3.72
C VAL A 127 7.82 5.42 3.85
N ASP A 128 7.45 4.94 5.02
CA ASP A 128 7.20 3.52 5.28
C ASP A 128 5.82 3.12 4.77
N PHE A 129 5.80 2.34 3.68
CA PHE A 129 4.61 1.77 3.07
C PHE A 129 4.41 0.27 3.36
N THR A 130 5.05 -0.27 4.38
CA THR A 130 4.78 -1.65 4.83
C THR A 130 3.34 -1.85 5.28
N LYS A 131 2.67 -0.75 5.61
CA LYS A 131 1.24 -0.66 5.90
C LYS A 131 0.60 0.46 5.08
N PRO A 132 -0.73 0.47 4.92
CA PRO A 132 -1.42 1.57 4.27
C PRO A 132 -1.12 2.91 4.96
N VAL A 133 -0.77 3.92 4.19
CA VAL A 133 -0.39 5.26 4.67
C VAL A 133 -1.50 6.24 4.36
N ASN A 134 -1.87 7.07 5.33
CA ASN A 134 -2.85 8.13 5.13
C ASN A 134 -2.15 9.44 4.75
N PHE A 135 -2.61 10.02 3.65
CA PHE A 135 -2.29 11.37 3.21
C PHE A 135 -3.50 12.25 3.46
N THR A 136 -3.31 13.31 4.23
CA THR A 136 -4.38 14.29 4.50
C THR A 136 -4.19 15.51 3.62
N ILE A 137 -5.17 15.77 2.75
CA ILE A 137 -5.21 16.96 1.91
C ILE A 137 -6.02 18.01 2.66
N LYS A 138 -5.39 19.12 3.01
CA LYS A 138 -6.01 20.22 3.73
C LYS A 138 -6.46 21.31 2.78
N THR A 139 -7.76 21.60 2.86
CA THR A 139 -8.39 22.77 2.24
C THR A 139 -9.21 23.50 3.31
N TYR A 140 -10.48 23.76 3.08
CA TYR A 140 -11.41 24.21 4.12
C TYR A 140 -11.79 23.10 5.09
N GLN A 141 -11.61 21.85 4.67
CA GLN A 141 -11.78 20.64 5.46
C GLN A 141 -10.68 19.64 5.11
N ASP A 142 -10.52 18.62 5.94
CA ASP A 142 -9.51 17.59 5.77
C ASP A 142 -10.07 16.43 4.93
N TYR A 143 -9.34 16.02 3.88
CA TYR A 143 -9.65 14.88 3.04
C TYR A 143 -8.55 13.82 3.22
N VAL A 144 -8.90 12.71 3.85
CA VAL A 144 -7.95 11.62 4.10
C VAL A 144 -8.00 10.63 2.95
N TRP A 145 -6.86 10.41 2.34
CA TRP A 145 -6.63 9.43 1.28
C TRP A 145 -5.71 8.32 1.79
N GLN A 146 -6.08 7.08 1.55
CA GLN A 146 -5.27 5.93 1.94
C GLN A 146 -4.47 5.42 0.74
N VAL A 147 -3.14 5.41 0.87
CA VAL A 147 -2.22 4.88 -0.14
C VAL A 147 -1.70 3.53 0.31
N LYS A 148 -1.85 2.53 -0.55
CA LYS A 148 -1.34 1.15 -0.37
C LYS A 148 -0.29 0.88 -1.42
N VAL A 149 0.79 0.23 -1.02
CA VAL A 149 1.83 -0.25 -1.93
C VAL A 149 1.86 -1.78 -1.86
N LYS A 150 1.85 -2.42 -3.02
CA LYS A 150 2.05 -3.87 -3.16
C LYS A 150 3.35 -4.11 -3.89
N GLN A 151 4.29 -4.79 -3.24
CA GLN A 151 5.52 -5.22 -3.88
C GLN A 151 5.26 -6.51 -4.66
N ILE A 152 5.67 -6.54 -5.92
CA ILE A 152 5.62 -7.72 -6.77
C ILE A 152 7.05 -8.28 -6.84
N ILE A 153 7.19 -9.52 -6.41
CA ILE A 153 8.46 -10.24 -6.40
C ILE A 153 8.35 -11.36 -7.42
N ASP A 154 9.13 -11.28 -8.49
CA ASP A 154 9.14 -12.27 -9.56
C ASP A 154 10.01 -13.48 -9.10
N ARG A 155 9.38 -14.41 -8.38
CA ARG A 155 10.04 -15.60 -7.84
C ARG A 155 10.24 -16.65 -8.94
N LYS A 156 11.39 -17.32 -8.85
CA LYS A 156 11.74 -18.37 -9.80
C LYS A 156 12.16 -19.63 -9.05
N VAL A 157 11.57 -20.77 -9.43
CA VAL A 157 11.90 -22.09 -8.88
C VAL A 157 12.20 -23.03 -10.04
N GLU A 158 13.39 -23.62 -10.06
CA GLU A 158 13.80 -24.60 -11.07
C GLU A 158 14.64 -25.69 -10.42
N ALA A 159 14.35 -26.94 -10.74
CA ALA A 159 15.13 -28.09 -10.32
C ALA A 159 15.16 -29.13 -11.44
N LYS A 160 16.21 -29.95 -11.45
CA LYS A 160 16.30 -31.06 -12.39
C LYS A 160 15.22 -32.11 -12.06
N GLY A 161 14.49 -32.57 -13.09
CA GLY A 161 13.38 -33.52 -12.91
C GLY A 161 12.15 -32.93 -12.27
N MET A 162 12.06 -31.60 -12.14
CA MET A 162 10.88 -30.89 -11.65
C MET A 162 9.75 -31.03 -12.68
N ILE A 163 8.57 -31.39 -12.20
CA ILE A 163 7.34 -31.49 -12.96
C ILE A 163 6.51 -30.23 -12.73
N ASP A 164 6.39 -29.79 -11.46
CA ASP A 164 5.62 -28.62 -11.06
C ASP A 164 6.14 -28.07 -9.74
N TYR A 165 5.66 -26.87 -9.36
CA TYR A 165 5.92 -26.29 -8.05
C TYR A 165 4.75 -25.44 -7.57
N SER A 166 4.64 -25.25 -6.27
CA SER A 166 3.72 -24.29 -5.67
C SER A 166 4.44 -23.38 -4.68
N ILE A 167 4.03 -22.10 -4.64
CA ILE A 167 4.55 -21.09 -3.71
C ILE A 167 3.38 -20.59 -2.87
N ASP A 168 3.54 -20.66 -1.55
CA ASP A 168 2.66 -20.09 -0.57
C ASP A 168 3.39 -18.92 0.10
N GLU A 169 3.01 -17.71 -0.29
CA GLU A 169 3.64 -16.47 0.20
C GLU A 169 3.24 -16.14 1.64
N LEU A 170 2.08 -16.61 2.10
CA LEU A 170 1.61 -16.35 3.46
C LEU A 170 2.42 -17.16 4.48
N ASP A 171 2.71 -18.41 4.15
CA ASP A 171 3.46 -19.33 5.02
C ASP A 171 4.95 -19.36 4.67
N ASN A 172 5.41 -18.60 3.68
CA ASN A 172 6.78 -18.64 3.15
C ASN A 172 7.22 -20.07 2.84
N ARG A 173 6.42 -20.76 2.07
CA ARG A 173 6.59 -22.18 1.76
C ARG A 173 6.65 -22.41 0.26
N VAL A 174 7.55 -23.30 -0.15
CA VAL A 174 7.65 -23.81 -1.51
C VAL A 174 7.53 -25.32 -1.49
N ILE A 175 6.74 -25.88 -2.39
CA ILE A 175 6.69 -27.31 -2.65
C ILE A 175 7.12 -27.52 -4.10
N ILE A 176 8.17 -28.31 -4.29
CA ILE A 176 8.68 -28.71 -5.61
C ILE A 176 8.25 -30.17 -5.84
N TYR A 177 7.56 -30.41 -6.92
CA TYR A 177 7.15 -31.76 -7.33
C TYR A 177 8.13 -32.29 -8.36
N VAL A 178 8.70 -33.46 -8.09
CA VAL A 178 9.64 -34.15 -8.98
C VAL A 178 9.13 -35.55 -9.32
N GLY A 179 9.60 -36.09 -10.43
CA GLY A 179 9.21 -37.43 -10.87
C GLY A 179 9.52 -38.53 -9.86
N LYS A 180 8.71 -39.58 -9.82
CA LYS A 180 8.82 -40.71 -8.88
C LYS A 180 10.20 -41.39 -8.89
N GLY A 181 10.93 -41.32 -10.01
CA GLY A 181 12.29 -41.88 -10.14
C GLY A 181 13.40 -41.03 -9.54
N GLU A 182 13.12 -39.82 -9.10
CA GLU A 182 14.13 -38.91 -8.55
C GLU A 182 14.52 -39.31 -7.12
N ASN A 183 15.80 -39.05 -6.80
CA ASN A 183 16.36 -39.39 -5.49
C ASN A 183 16.35 -38.13 -4.60
N LEU A 184 15.48 -38.09 -3.59
CA LEU A 184 15.36 -36.95 -2.65
C LEU A 184 16.65 -36.63 -1.88
N LYS A 185 17.61 -37.58 -1.79
CA LYS A 185 18.93 -37.32 -1.21
C LYS A 185 19.89 -36.60 -2.17
N ASN A 186 19.51 -36.47 -3.45
CA ASN A 186 20.37 -35.87 -4.47
C ASN A 186 19.58 -35.04 -5.48
N ILE A 187 18.74 -34.15 -4.99
CA ILE A 187 18.01 -33.19 -5.81
C ILE A 187 18.99 -32.08 -6.28
N SER A 188 18.85 -31.69 -7.54
CA SER A 188 19.63 -30.61 -8.11
C SER A 188 18.75 -29.40 -8.38
N ILE A 189 18.71 -28.46 -7.44
CA ILE A 189 18.10 -27.13 -7.65
C ILE A 189 19.01 -26.33 -8.56
N THR A 190 18.47 -25.80 -9.65
CA THR A 190 19.19 -24.95 -10.61
C THR A 190 18.90 -23.48 -10.39
N SER A 191 17.70 -23.15 -9.91
CA SER A 191 17.32 -21.77 -9.54
C SER A 191 16.31 -21.80 -8.39
N LEU A 192 16.52 -20.94 -7.40
CA LEU A 192 15.57 -20.72 -6.30
C LEU A 192 15.63 -19.24 -5.89
N ALA A 193 15.08 -18.37 -6.75
CA ALA A 193 15.06 -16.93 -6.53
C ALA A 193 13.80 -16.53 -5.73
N LEU A 194 13.75 -16.87 -4.45
CA LEU A 194 12.59 -16.60 -3.58
C LEU A 194 12.41 -15.12 -3.26
N GLY A 195 13.47 -14.33 -3.32
CA GLY A 195 13.44 -12.89 -3.15
C GLY A 195 13.43 -12.11 -4.47
N GLY A 196 13.13 -12.77 -5.60
CA GLY A 196 13.22 -12.18 -6.92
C GLY A 196 14.66 -11.94 -7.35
N ALA A 197 14.89 -10.87 -8.11
CA ALA A 197 16.21 -10.54 -8.65
C ALA A 197 17.16 -9.92 -7.61
N TYR A 198 16.63 -9.34 -6.54
CA TYR A 198 17.41 -8.60 -5.54
C TYR A 198 17.52 -9.30 -4.18
N GLY A 199 16.76 -10.37 -3.97
CA GLY A 199 16.81 -11.14 -2.73
C GLY A 199 17.87 -12.22 -2.79
N GLU A 200 18.85 -12.18 -1.89
CA GLU A 200 19.85 -13.23 -1.73
C GLU A 200 19.28 -14.40 -0.91
N VAL A 201 19.51 -15.63 -1.37
CA VAL A 201 19.02 -16.85 -0.74
C VAL A 201 20.17 -17.61 -0.10
N THR A 202 20.11 -17.80 1.21
CA THR A 202 21.14 -18.50 1.99
C THR A 202 20.55 -19.69 2.76
N PRO A 203 21.16 -20.90 2.75
CA PRO A 203 22.37 -21.27 2.01
C PRO A 203 22.16 -21.23 0.50
N ASN A 204 23.23 -21.21 -0.29
CA ASN A 204 23.12 -21.25 -1.75
C ASN A 204 22.32 -22.51 -2.17
N PRO A 205 21.16 -22.36 -2.82
CA PRO A 205 20.26 -23.49 -3.12
C PRO A 205 20.90 -24.59 -3.96
N THR A 206 21.87 -24.24 -4.83
CA THR A 206 22.55 -25.21 -5.69
C THR A 206 23.46 -26.17 -4.92
N THR A 207 23.84 -25.82 -3.70
CA THR A 207 24.70 -26.64 -2.83
C THR A 207 23.91 -27.61 -1.95
N VAL A 208 22.63 -27.33 -1.70
CA VAL A 208 21.76 -28.20 -0.92
C VAL A 208 21.23 -29.32 -1.81
N LYS A 209 21.45 -30.56 -1.41
CA LYS A 209 21.09 -31.75 -2.21
C LYS A 209 20.06 -32.65 -1.53
N ASP A 210 20.13 -32.77 -0.21
CA ASP A 210 19.25 -33.67 0.54
C ASP A 210 17.93 -32.96 0.92
N PHE A 211 16.84 -33.40 0.32
CA PHE A 211 15.48 -32.95 0.56
C PHE A 211 14.58 -34.07 1.08
N THR A 212 15.15 -35.08 1.72
CA THR A 212 14.36 -36.08 2.46
C THR A 212 13.61 -35.46 3.64
N SER A 213 14.06 -34.32 4.10
CA SER A 213 13.38 -33.41 5.03
C SER A 213 13.31 -31.98 4.47
N PRO A 214 12.34 -31.17 4.91
CA PRO A 214 12.24 -29.79 4.44
C PRO A 214 13.49 -28.98 4.75
N GLN A 215 13.94 -28.17 3.80
CA GLN A 215 15.10 -27.31 3.93
C GLN A 215 14.68 -25.85 4.13
N LYS A 216 15.41 -25.13 4.98
CA LYS A 216 15.16 -23.72 5.27
C LYS A 216 16.15 -22.83 4.55
N PHE A 217 15.63 -21.77 3.93
CA PHE A 217 16.41 -20.78 3.23
C PHE A 217 16.06 -19.39 3.77
N LEU A 218 17.07 -18.61 4.12
CA LEU A 218 16.93 -17.23 4.50
C LEU A 218 16.98 -16.37 3.24
N VAL A 219 15.98 -15.53 3.04
CA VAL A 219 15.95 -14.53 1.97
C VAL A 219 16.23 -13.16 2.57
N GLN A 220 17.28 -12.50 2.09
CA GLN A 220 17.69 -11.18 2.55
C GLN A 220 17.81 -10.22 1.37
N TYR A 221 17.44 -8.96 1.59
CA TYR A 221 17.63 -7.89 0.63
C TYR A 221 18.84 -7.02 1.01
N PRO A 222 19.45 -6.27 0.06
CA PRO A 222 20.59 -5.40 0.33
C PRO A 222 20.36 -4.36 1.42
N TRP A 223 19.10 -3.99 1.67
CA TRP A 223 18.70 -3.03 2.70
C TRP A 223 18.28 -3.69 4.02
N SER A 224 18.23 -5.02 4.07
CA SER A 224 17.90 -5.74 5.30
C SER A 224 19.04 -5.58 6.32
N GLU A 225 18.69 -5.57 7.60
CA GLU A 225 19.71 -5.67 8.65
C GLU A 225 20.46 -7.02 8.54
N PRO A 226 21.74 -7.07 8.90
CA PRO A 226 22.52 -8.30 8.84
C PRO A 226 21.82 -9.45 9.59
N ASN A 227 21.73 -10.60 8.96
CA ASN A 227 21.06 -11.82 9.45
C ASN A 227 19.55 -11.66 9.74
N LYS A 228 18.95 -10.57 9.33
CA LYS A 228 17.48 -10.42 9.32
C LYS A 228 16.96 -10.59 7.90
N GLY A 229 15.98 -11.46 7.77
CA GLY A 229 15.32 -11.75 6.49
C GLY A 229 14.12 -12.65 6.71
N THR A 230 13.53 -13.09 5.62
CA THR A 230 12.38 -13.99 5.64
C THR A 230 12.86 -15.43 5.48
N ILE A 231 12.46 -16.31 6.40
CA ILE A 231 12.79 -17.73 6.31
C ILE A 231 11.72 -18.42 5.48
N TRP A 232 12.16 -19.05 4.41
CA TRP A 232 11.34 -19.89 3.53
C TRP A 232 11.62 -21.36 3.80
N THR A 233 10.57 -22.19 3.79
CA THR A 233 10.69 -23.64 3.92
C THR A 233 10.39 -24.29 2.58
N VAL A 234 11.34 -25.07 2.07
CA VAL A 234 11.25 -25.76 0.78
C VAL A 234 11.10 -27.25 0.99
N TYR A 235 10.06 -27.79 0.43
CA TYR A 235 9.73 -29.21 0.38
C TYR A 235 9.97 -29.74 -1.03
N VAL A 236 10.47 -30.96 -1.15
CA VAL A 236 10.48 -31.70 -2.42
C VAL A 236 9.64 -32.95 -2.24
N ARG A 237 8.71 -33.20 -3.16
CA ARG A 237 7.80 -34.34 -3.13
C ARG A 237 7.86 -35.11 -4.43
N LEU A 238 7.82 -36.43 -4.33
CA LEU A 238 7.66 -37.30 -5.49
C LEU A 238 6.21 -37.31 -5.95
N THR A 239 5.98 -37.25 -7.25
CA THR A 239 4.64 -37.33 -7.83
C THR A 239 4.61 -38.31 -8.99
N ASP A 240 3.47 -38.99 -9.17
CA ASP A 240 3.20 -39.88 -10.30
C ASP A 240 2.63 -39.13 -11.53
N GLU A 241 2.30 -37.86 -11.39
CA GLU A 241 1.69 -37.05 -12.46
C GLU A 241 2.73 -36.63 -13.49
N GLU A 242 2.60 -37.11 -14.71
CA GLU A 242 3.20 -36.52 -15.89
C GLU A 242 2.38 -35.28 -16.27
N GLY A 243 2.83 -34.11 -15.77
CA GLY A 243 2.39 -32.81 -16.22
C GLY A 243 0.88 -32.55 -16.25
N GLY A 244 0.34 -31.90 -15.26
CA GLY A 244 -0.96 -31.30 -15.43
C GLY A 244 -1.87 -31.24 -14.22
N SER A 245 -2.21 -30.07 -13.90
CA SER A 245 -3.17 -29.51 -12.96
C SER A 245 -2.61 -29.17 -11.58
N GLN A 246 -2.45 -27.87 -11.41
CA GLN A 246 -2.25 -27.24 -10.12
C GLN A 246 -3.30 -27.75 -9.12
N PRO A 247 -2.92 -28.38 -8.00
CA PRO A 247 -3.90 -28.69 -6.96
C PRO A 247 -4.54 -27.38 -6.49
N SER A 248 -5.87 -27.31 -6.59
CA SER A 248 -6.61 -26.17 -6.09
C SER A 248 -6.32 -25.99 -4.59
N ALA A 249 -6.29 -24.76 -4.12
CA ALA A 249 -5.98 -24.38 -2.73
C ALA A 249 -6.88 -25.04 -1.65
N GLY A 250 -7.77 -25.96 -2.04
CA GLY A 250 -8.68 -26.68 -1.17
C GLY A 250 -8.21 -28.08 -0.71
N ASP A 251 -7.12 -28.62 -1.24
CA ASP A 251 -6.74 -30.03 -1.01
C ASP A 251 -5.62 -30.24 0.04
N LEU A 252 -5.38 -29.25 0.87
CA LEU A 252 -4.44 -29.31 2.00
C LEU A 252 -5.15 -29.69 3.31
N SER A 253 -5.96 -30.76 3.32
CA SER A 253 -6.35 -31.39 4.58
C SER A 253 -5.15 -32.12 5.15
N VAL A 254 -4.52 -31.53 6.13
CA VAL A 254 -3.49 -32.17 6.96
C VAL A 254 -4.17 -33.21 7.83
N ASN A 255 -4.03 -34.49 7.48
CA ASN A 255 -4.27 -35.55 8.45
C ASN A 255 -3.12 -35.52 9.46
N ALA A 256 -3.49 -35.27 10.73
CA ALA A 256 -2.62 -35.29 11.91
C ALA A 256 -2.06 -36.70 12.17
#